data_7c2915417a70f3dd1fbabeeb3f0582d0
#
_entry.id   7c2915417a70f3dd1fbabeeb3f0582d0
#
_cell.length_a   1.000
_cell.length_b   1.000
_cell.length_c   1.000
_cell.angle_alpha   90.00
_cell.angle_beta   90.00
_cell.angle_gamma   90.00
#
_symmetry.space_group_name_H-M   'P 1'
#
loop_
_entity.id
_entity.type
_entity.pdbx_description
1 polymer ?
#
loop_
_entity_poly.entity_id
_entity_poly.type
_entity_poly.pdbx_seq_one_letter_code
_entity_poly.pdbx_strand_id
1 'polypeptide(L)'
;MAVFAVSAMFVSCNKQESSEDDGTKYALFFNYGTKSHVTSETPVLSDILNKAKELTVEADIALYGGTQNEYPFRQELSAKTEKDAKAEYNKLVEKAKSKGAEIIAELNKMKEGNAAAIAEYPKDMYVNLDFGFMLLKYTPNSEMIGGDTVAETDCGKFEVAGSKEVKE
;
A
#
# COMPACT_ATOMS: atom_id res chain seq x y z
N MET A 1 -69.11 -26.92 -10.38
CA MET A 1 -68.22 -26.08 -9.61
C MET A 1 -66.81 -26.17 -10.20
N ALA A 2 -66.36 -25.16 -10.92
CA ALA A 2 -65.05 -25.14 -11.56
C ALA A 2 -64.15 -24.23 -10.68
N VAL A 3 -63.06 -24.79 -10.13
CA VAL A 3 -62.07 -24.08 -9.37
C VAL A 3 -60.98 -23.62 -10.34
N PHE A 4 -60.92 -22.31 -10.58
CA PHE A 4 -59.82 -21.69 -11.32
C PHE A 4 -58.60 -21.52 -10.39
N ALA A 5 -57.55 -22.26 -10.67
CA ALA A 5 -56.24 -22.04 -10.05
C ALA A 5 -55.52 -20.93 -10.83
N VAL A 6 -55.36 -19.76 -10.23
CA VAL A 6 -54.55 -18.65 -10.76
C VAL A 6 -53.10 -18.94 -10.39
N SER A 7 -52.30 -19.40 -11.36
CA SER A 7 -50.87 -19.48 -11.25
C SER A 7 -50.24 -18.12 -11.38
N ALA A 8 -49.81 -17.52 -10.26
CA ALA A 8 -49.03 -16.30 -10.25
C ALA A 8 -47.59 -16.65 -10.74
N MET A 9 -47.29 -16.32 -11.99
CA MET A 9 -45.91 -16.29 -12.48
C MET A 9 -45.19 -15.14 -11.84
N PHE A 10 -44.32 -15.45 -10.88
CA PHE A 10 -43.30 -14.52 -10.44
C PHE A 10 -42.27 -14.34 -11.56
N VAL A 11 -42.41 -13.26 -12.33
CA VAL A 11 -41.35 -12.80 -13.19
C VAL A 11 -40.26 -12.25 -12.28
N SER A 12 -39.27 -13.09 -11.99
CA SER A 12 -38.01 -12.66 -11.39
C SER A 12 -37.34 -11.73 -12.42
N CYS A 13 -37.48 -10.43 -12.23
CA CYS A 13 -36.61 -9.46 -12.87
C CYS A 13 -35.19 -9.71 -12.35
N ASN A 14 -34.44 -10.59 -13.02
CA ASN A 14 -33.02 -10.52 -13.01
C ASN A 14 -32.65 -9.15 -13.56
N LYS A 15 -32.36 -8.19 -12.67
CA LYS A 15 -31.53 -7.05 -13.02
C LYS A 15 -30.19 -7.64 -13.44
N GLN A 16 -30.07 -7.90 -14.72
CA GLN A 16 -28.81 -8.02 -15.40
C GLN A 16 -28.16 -6.66 -15.21
N GLU A 17 -27.27 -6.54 -14.23
CA GLU A 17 -26.37 -5.41 -14.15
C GLU A 17 -25.61 -5.42 -15.46
N SER A 18 -26.04 -4.58 -16.39
CA SER A 18 -25.26 -4.25 -17.55
C SER A 18 -23.98 -3.63 -17.02
N SER A 19 -22.91 -4.41 -17.01
CA SER A 19 -21.56 -3.88 -16.84
C SER A 19 -21.29 -3.04 -18.10
N GLU A 20 -21.75 -1.78 -18.10
CA GLU A 20 -21.11 -0.80 -18.93
C GLU A 20 -19.67 -0.76 -18.44
N ASP A 21 -18.76 -1.15 -19.31
CA ASP A 21 -17.32 -1.02 -19.09
C ASP A 21 -17.03 0.49 -19.07
N ASP A 22 -17.15 1.10 -17.91
CA ASP A 22 -16.91 2.54 -17.68
C ASP A 22 -15.41 2.87 -17.71
N GLY A 23 -14.58 1.90 -18.12
CA GLY A 23 -13.13 2.01 -18.13
C GLY A 23 -12.51 1.95 -16.74
N THR A 24 -13.29 1.62 -15.71
CA THR A 24 -12.77 1.43 -14.34
C THR A 24 -11.78 0.29 -14.28
N LYS A 25 -10.62 0.56 -13.66
CA LYS A 25 -9.56 -0.40 -13.41
C LYS A 25 -9.24 -0.50 -11.93
N TYR A 26 -8.64 -1.59 -11.55
CA TYR A 26 -8.18 -1.85 -10.19
C TYR A 26 -6.68 -2.16 -10.19
N ALA A 27 -5.99 -1.69 -9.14
CA ALA A 27 -4.57 -1.98 -8.96
C ALA A 27 -4.22 -2.25 -7.51
N LEU A 28 -3.25 -3.11 -7.31
CA LEU A 28 -2.61 -3.36 -6.02
C LEU A 28 -1.38 -2.47 -5.88
N PHE A 29 -1.15 -2.00 -4.65
CA PHE A 29 -0.06 -1.09 -4.37
C PHE A 29 0.46 -1.31 -2.95
N PHE A 30 1.75 -1.67 -2.83
CA PHE A 30 2.46 -1.71 -1.56
C PHE A 30 3.36 -0.48 -1.49
N ASN A 31 3.20 0.33 -0.46
CA ASN A 31 3.93 1.59 -0.35
C ASN A 31 4.18 1.97 1.12
N TYR A 32 4.90 3.06 1.32
CA TYR A 32 5.02 3.70 2.62
C TYR A 32 4.72 5.20 2.53
N GLY A 33 3.99 5.69 3.53
CA GLY A 33 3.92 7.11 3.84
C GLY A 33 5.17 7.52 4.61
N THR A 34 5.71 8.71 4.35
CA THR A 34 6.87 9.22 5.07
C THR A 34 6.61 10.59 5.67
N LYS A 35 7.06 10.77 6.92
CA LYS A 35 7.31 12.07 7.54
C LYS A 35 8.75 12.06 7.99
N SER A 36 9.56 12.97 7.47
CA SER A 36 10.99 12.99 7.80
C SER A 36 11.54 14.41 7.79
N HIS A 37 12.50 14.65 8.68
CA HIS A 37 13.37 15.79 8.65
C HIS A 37 14.82 15.28 8.67
N VAL A 38 15.47 15.30 7.52
CA VAL A 38 16.84 14.82 7.31
C VAL A 38 17.64 15.88 6.56
N THR A 39 18.93 15.99 6.86
CA THR A 39 19.85 16.92 6.22
C THR A 39 21.13 16.20 5.80
N SER A 40 22.04 16.92 5.12
CA SER A 40 23.39 16.40 4.81
C SER A 40 24.22 16.06 6.05
N GLU A 41 23.83 16.61 7.20
CA GLU A 41 24.51 16.37 8.50
C GLU A 41 23.97 15.12 9.22
N THR A 42 22.92 14.49 8.68
CA THR A 42 22.30 13.27 9.24
C THR A 42 22.34 12.10 8.26
N PRO A 43 23.53 11.67 7.77
CA PRO A 43 23.66 10.68 6.71
C PRO A 43 23.01 9.35 7.05
N VAL A 44 23.07 8.90 8.30
CA VAL A 44 22.44 7.62 8.72
C VAL A 44 20.94 7.65 8.55
N LEU A 45 20.26 8.79 8.84
CA LEU A 45 18.81 8.91 8.63
C LEU A 45 18.46 8.88 7.12
N SER A 46 19.31 9.50 6.30
CA SER A 46 19.18 9.46 4.83
C SER A 46 19.38 8.04 4.30
N ASP A 47 20.35 7.29 4.83
CA ASP A 47 20.61 5.88 4.46
C ASP A 47 19.43 4.98 4.85
N ILE A 48 18.83 5.18 6.02
CA ILE A 48 17.62 4.47 6.46
C ILE A 48 16.47 4.74 5.48
N LEU A 49 16.26 6.00 5.07
CA LEU A 49 15.20 6.36 4.13
C LEU A 49 15.42 5.74 2.74
N ASN A 50 16.66 5.74 2.25
CA ASN A 50 17.02 5.10 0.99
C ASN A 50 16.83 3.59 1.05
N LYS A 51 17.22 2.95 2.17
CA LYS A 51 17.02 1.52 2.37
C LYS A 51 15.54 1.14 2.44
N ALA A 52 14.72 1.95 3.09
CA ALA A 52 13.26 1.76 3.11
C ALA A 52 12.67 1.76 1.69
N LYS A 53 13.12 2.70 0.84
CA LYS A 53 12.71 2.76 -0.56
C LYS A 53 13.12 1.49 -1.32
N GLU A 54 14.37 1.05 -1.19
CA GLU A 54 14.89 -0.17 -1.83
C GLU A 54 14.06 -1.39 -1.41
N LEU A 55 13.86 -1.61 -0.10
CA LEU A 55 13.13 -2.74 0.43
C LEU A 55 11.64 -2.72 0.04
N THR A 56 11.02 -1.54 -0.06
CA THR A 56 9.64 -1.41 -0.54
C THR A 56 9.52 -1.87 -1.99
N VAL A 57 10.48 -1.52 -2.81
CA VAL A 57 10.58 -1.93 -4.20
C VAL A 57 10.73 -3.46 -4.30
N GLU A 58 11.60 -4.07 -3.49
CA GLU A 58 11.77 -5.52 -3.43
C GLU A 58 10.49 -6.22 -2.97
N ALA A 59 9.77 -5.63 -2.01
CA ALA A 59 8.49 -6.15 -1.54
C ALA A 59 7.41 -6.14 -2.63
N ASP A 60 7.31 -5.06 -3.40
CA ASP A 60 6.40 -4.97 -4.54
C ASP A 60 6.66 -6.10 -5.55
N ILE A 61 7.92 -6.31 -5.94
CA ILE A 61 8.31 -7.40 -6.85
C ILE A 61 7.92 -8.75 -6.26
N ALA A 62 8.22 -8.98 -4.99
CA ALA A 62 7.93 -10.24 -4.32
C ALA A 62 6.43 -10.52 -4.19
N LEU A 63 5.59 -9.47 -4.06
CA LEU A 63 4.15 -9.58 -3.95
C LEU A 63 3.50 -9.92 -5.30
N TYR A 64 3.93 -9.30 -6.38
CA TYR A 64 3.24 -9.35 -7.68
C TYR A 64 3.98 -10.12 -8.74
N GLY A 65 5.25 -10.47 -8.54
CA GLY A 65 6.05 -11.22 -9.52
C GLY A 65 6.42 -10.42 -10.76
N GLY A 66 6.43 -9.10 -10.67
CA GLY A 66 6.70 -8.19 -11.78
C GLY A 66 8.16 -7.78 -11.91
N THR A 67 8.55 -7.32 -13.10
CA THR A 67 9.79 -6.58 -13.34
C THR A 67 9.48 -5.09 -13.23
N GLN A 68 10.34 -4.37 -12.51
CA GLN A 68 10.17 -2.93 -12.32
C GLN A 68 10.56 -2.17 -13.58
N ASN A 69 9.64 -1.40 -14.11
CA ASN A 69 10.00 -0.41 -15.11
C ASN A 69 9.59 1.02 -14.72
N GLU A 70 8.66 1.19 -13.77
CA GLU A 70 8.18 2.53 -13.40
C GLU A 70 7.83 2.61 -11.91
N TYR A 71 8.23 3.68 -11.23
CA TYR A 71 7.81 4.02 -9.89
C TYR A 71 6.70 5.09 -9.95
N PRO A 72 5.62 5.01 -9.17
CA PRO A 72 5.29 4.00 -8.16
C PRO A 72 4.78 2.70 -8.80
N PHE A 73 5.25 1.57 -8.26
CA PHE A 73 4.87 0.25 -8.76
C PHE A 73 3.43 -0.06 -8.40
N ARG A 74 2.63 -0.33 -9.41
CA ARG A 74 1.25 -0.76 -9.28
C ARG A 74 1.03 -2.00 -10.09
N GLN A 75 0.42 -3.00 -9.46
CA GLN A 75 -0.04 -4.16 -10.21
C GLN A 75 -1.47 -3.92 -10.65
N GLU A 76 -1.69 -3.64 -11.93
CA GLU A 76 -3.03 -3.62 -12.52
C GLU A 76 -3.64 -5.03 -12.47
N LEU A 77 -4.87 -5.12 -11.96
CA LEU A 77 -5.63 -6.36 -11.91
C LEU A 77 -6.45 -6.55 -13.18
N SER A 78 -6.63 -7.81 -13.59
CA SER A 78 -7.57 -8.17 -14.65
C SER A 78 -9.04 -8.17 -14.18
N ALA A 79 -9.28 -7.95 -12.90
CA ALA A 79 -10.59 -7.90 -12.29
C ALA A 79 -11.44 -6.78 -12.88
N LYS A 80 -12.67 -7.10 -13.29
CA LYS A 80 -13.64 -6.16 -13.86
C LYS A 80 -14.66 -5.66 -12.83
N THR A 81 -14.71 -6.27 -11.66
CA THR A 81 -15.60 -5.88 -10.58
C THR A 81 -14.81 -5.62 -9.30
N GLU A 82 -15.34 -4.75 -8.46
CA GLU A 82 -14.76 -4.48 -7.14
C GLU A 82 -14.71 -5.73 -6.27
N LYS A 83 -15.71 -6.60 -6.38
CA LYS A 83 -15.77 -7.87 -5.66
C LYS A 83 -14.60 -8.78 -6.01
N ASP A 84 -14.31 -8.92 -7.30
CA ASP A 84 -13.21 -9.78 -7.78
C ASP A 84 -11.86 -9.16 -7.41
N ALA A 85 -11.72 -7.84 -7.55
CA ALA A 85 -10.54 -7.11 -7.14
C ALA A 85 -10.25 -7.28 -5.63
N LYS A 86 -11.28 -7.16 -4.77
CA LYS A 86 -11.16 -7.42 -3.32
C LYS A 86 -10.76 -8.88 -3.03
N ALA A 87 -11.25 -9.84 -3.81
CA ALA A 87 -10.87 -11.23 -3.64
C ALA A 87 -9.37 -11.45 -3.94
N GLU A 88 -8.82 -10.81 -4.95
CA GLU A 88 -7.39 -10.86 -5.26
C GLU A 88 -6.53 -10.13 -4.22
N TYR A 89 -6.95 -8.94 -3.80
CA TYR A 89 -6.33 -8.21 -2.71
C TYR A 89 -6.22 -9.06 -1.43
N ASN A 90 -7.33 -9.68 -1.00
CA ASN A 90 -7.39 -10.47 0.23
C ASN A 90 -6.43 -11.67 0.22
N LYS A 91 -6.12 -12.24 -0.94
CA LYS A 91 -5.13 -13.34 -1.06
C LYS A 91 -3.71 -12.89 -0.70
N LEU A 92 -3.41 -11.60 -0.83
CA LEU A 92 -2.05 -11.06 -0.64
C LEU A 92 -1.88 -10.32 0.69
N VAL A 93 -2.95 -10.04 1.45
CA VAL A 93 -2.91 -9.27 2.69
C VAL A 93 -1.89 -9.81 3.69
N GLU A 94 -1.91 -11.11 3.97
CA GLU A 94 -0.99 -11.70 4.96
C GLU A 94 0.46 -11.70 4.45
N LYS A 95 0.67 -11.89 3.16
CA LYS A 95 1.99 -11.77 2.55
C LYS A 95 2.52 -10.32 2.60
N ALA A 96 1.65 -9.35 2.38
CA ALA A 96 2.00 -7.92 2.47
C ALA A 96 2.37 -7.52 3.91
N LYS A 97 1.61 -7.96 4.91
CA LYS A 97 1.96 -7.76 6.32
C LYS A 97 3.32 -8.37 6.67
N SER A 98 3.60 -9.58 6.18
CA SER A 98 4.90 -10.23 6.38
C SER A 98 6.03 -9.40 5.76
N LYS A 99 5.83 -8.84 4.56
CA LYS A 99 6.80 -7.96 3.91
C LYS A 99 7.03 -6.67 4.68
N GLY A 100 5.98 -6.04 5.19
CA GLY A 100 6.11 -4.88 6.08
C GLY A 100 6.95 -5.20 7.33
N ALA A 101 6.67 -6.33 7.98
CA ALA A 101 7.43 -6.77 9.15
C ALA A 101 8.91 -7.07 8.83
N GLU A 102 9.21 -7.69 7.67
CA GLU A 102 10.58 -7.93 7.21
C GLU A 102 11.34 -6.61 6.99
N ILE A 103 10.72 -5.63 6.34
CA ILE A 103 11.29 -4.30 6.10
C ILE A 103 11.61 -3.61 7.44
N ILE A 104 10.64 -3.59 8.35
CA ILE A 104 10.80 -2.96 9.66
C ILE A 104 11.93 -3.62 10.45
N ALA A 105 12.06 -4.95 10.39
CA ALA A 105 13.15 -5.67 11.04
C ALA A 105 14.53 -5.25 10.50
N GLU A 106 14.67 -5.10 9.19
CA GLU A 106 15.93 -4.63 8.57
C GLU A 106 16.25 -3.18 8.95
N LEU A 107 15.24 -2.30 8.95
CA LEU A 107 15.42 -0.90 9.36
C LEU A 107 15.78 -0.79 10.85
N ASN A 108 15.22 -1.64 11.72
CA ASN A 108 15.59 -1.71 13.13
C ASN A 108 17.04 -2.18 13.33
N LYS A 109 17.54 -3.12 12.55
CA LYS A 109 18.97 -3.52 12.58
C LYS A 109 19.87 -2.34 12.21
N MET A 110 19.49 -1.55 11.19
CA MET A 110 20.26 -0.35 10.83
C MET A 110 20.23 0.68 11.96
N LYS A 111 19.06 0.92 12.57
CA LYS A 111 18.90 1.82 13.72
C LYS A 111 19.78 1.40 14.89
N GLU A 112 19.75 0.13 15.27
CA GLU A 112 20.53 -0.43 16.37
C GLU A 112 22.04 -0.38 16.08
N GLY A 113 22.45 -0.75 14.87
CA GLY A 113 23.85 -0.69 14.44
C GLY A 113 24.45 0.71 14.39
N ASN A 114 23.59 1.75 14.31
CA ASN A 114 24.01 3.16 14.23
C ASN A 114 23.53 3.99 15.43
N ALA A 115 23.12 3.35 16.52
CA ALA A 115 22.48 4.02 17.66
C ALA A 115 23.33 5.17 18.23
N ALA A 116 24.65 5.00 18.32
CA ALA A 116 25.58 6.03 18.82
C ALA A 116 25.61 7.27 17.91
N ALA A 117 25.63 7.08 16.59
CA ALA A 117 25.61 8.19 15.64
C ALA A 117 24.25 8.91 15.64
N ILE A 118 23.15 8.16 15.69
CA ILE A 118 21.79 8.70 15.74
C ILE A 118 21.58 9.54 17.02
N ALA A 119 22.15 9.10 18.15
CA ALA A 119 22.05 9.84 19.42
C ALA A 119 22.69 11.24 19.38
N GLU A 120 23.67 11.45 18.50
CA GLU A 120 24.30 12.76 18.30
C GLU A 120 23.49 13.72 17.41
N TYR A 121 22.47 13.22 16.71
CA TYR A 121 21.62 14.08 15.90
C TYR A 121 20.61 14.87 16.74
N PRO A 122 20.26 16.09 16.31
CA PRO A 122 19.20 16.87 16.94
C PRO A 122 17.89 16.11 17.03
N LYS A 123 17.08 16.35 18.07
CA LYS A 123 15.80 15.68 18.29
C LYS A 123 14.76 15.94 17.20
N ASP A 124 14.87 17.04 16.48
CA ASP A 124 14.02 17.41 15.37
C ASP A 124 14.42 16.73 14.04
N MET A 125 15.53 15.98 14.03
CA MET A 125 15.93 15.14 12.90
C MET A 125 15.34 13.74 13.08
N TYR A 126 14.47 13.32 12.15
CA TYR A 126 13.73 12.06 12.27
C TYR A 126 13.32 11.47 10.93
N VAL A 127 12.99 10.18 10.97
CA VAL A 127 12.31 9.43 9.90
C VAL A 127 11.20 8.60 10.51
N ASN A 128 9.96 8.84 10.07
CA ASN A 128 8.78 8.05 10.41
C ASN A 128 8.17 7.50 9.12
N LEU A 129 7.96 6.19 9.09
CA LEU A 129 7.44 5.46 7.94
C LEU A 129 6.22 4.65 8.35
N ASP A 130 5.14 4.75 7.57
CA ASP A 130 3.91 3.97 7.71
C ASP A 130 3.77 3.09 6.46
N PHE A 131 3.95 1.76 6.60
CA PHE A 131 3.84 0.82 5.48
C PHE A 131 2.39 0.38 5.31
N GLY A 132 1.92 0.39 4.06
CA GLY A 132 0.55 0.03 3.71
C GLY A 132 0.46 -0.81 2.45
N PHE A 133 -0.57 -1.65 2.39
CA PHE A 133 -0.96 -2.40 1.20
C PHE A 133 -2.37 -2.01 0.80
N MET A 134 -2.56 -1.54 -0.43
CA MET A 134 -3.78 -0.91 -0.89
C MET A 134 -4.35 -1.57 -2.14
N LEU A 135 -5.67 -1.59 -2.22
CA LEU A 135 -6.42 -1.80 -3.46
C LEU A 135 -6.95 -0.45 -3.92
N LEU A 136 -6.57 -0.04 -5.10
CA LEU A 136 -6.99 1.21 -5.73
C LEU A 136 -7.99 0.96 -6.86
N LYS A 137 -8.96 1.84 -7.00
CA LYS A 137 -9.86 1.94 -8.15
C LYS A 137 -9.55 3.22 -8.91
N TYR A 138 -9.38 3.16 -10.22
CA TYR A 138 -9.03 4.32 -11.03
C TYR A 138 -9.59 4.23 -12.44
N THR A 139 -9.68 5.39 -13.11
CA THR A 139 -10.04 5.49 -14.52
C THR A 139 -8.79 5.92 -15.31
N PRO A 140 -8.41 5.21 -16.39
CA PRO A 140 -7.14 5.40 -17.10
C PRO A 140 -6.91 6.79 -17.68
N ASN A 141 -8.00 7.56 -17.90
CA ASN A 141 -7.93 8.89 -18.55
C ASN A 141 -7.73 10.06 -17.57
N SER A 142 -7.60 9.81 -16.26
CA SER A 142 -7.25 10.88 -15.33
C SER A 142 -5.74 11.12 -15.41
N GLU A 143 -5.31 12.33 -15.73
CA GLU A 143 -3.90 12.75 -15.72
C GLU A 143 -3.28 12.68 -14.32
N MET A 144 -4.08 12.45 -13.29
CA MET A 144 -3.62 12.24 -11.93
C MET A 144 -3.57 10.75 -11.60
N ILE A 145 -2.45 10.34 -11.07
CA ILE A 145 -2.20 9.02 -10.45
C ILE A 145 -3.00 8.93 -9.13
N GLY A 146 -4.23 9.37 -9.11
CA GLY A 146 -5.15 9.35 -8.00
C GLY A 146 -6.25 8.32 -8.28
N GLY A 147 -6.14 7.15 -7.65
CA GLY A 147 -7.26 6.22 -7.57
C GLY A 147 -7.93 6.36 -6.21
N ASP A 148 -9.21 6.03 -6.13
CA ASP A 148 -9.90 5.89 -4.86
C ASP A 148 -9.40 4.64 -4.14
N THR A 149 -9.09 4.75 -2.86
CA THR A 149 -8.73 3.58 -2.03
C THR A 149 -9.99 2.77 -1.75
N VAL A 150 -10.01 1.54 -2.25
CA VAL A 150 -11.13 0.59 -2.06
C VAL A 150 -10.92 -0.26 -0.80
N ALA A 151 -9.66 -0.60 -0.50
CA ALA A 151 -9.25 -1.31 0.70
C ALA A 151 -7.81 -0.94 1.04
N GLU A 152 -7.50 -0.95 2.34
CA GLU A 152 -6.16 -0.69 2.85
C GLU A 152 -5.87 -1.61 4.03
N THR A 153 -4.62 -2.06 4.14
CA THR A 153 -4.09 -2.85 5.25
C THR A 153 -2.84 -2.17 5.78
N ASP A 154 -2.82 -1.91 7.08
CA ASP A 154 -1.61 -1.48 7.80
C ASP A 154 -0.60 -2.65 7.83
N CYS A 155 0.60 -2.40 7.32
CA CYS A 155 1.71 -3.36 7.26
C CYS A 155 2.83 -3.00 8.25
N GLY A 156 2.58 -2.03 9.14
CA GLY A 156 3.45 -1.67 10.25
C GLY A 156 4.12 -0.32 10.09
N LYS A 157 4.82 0.09 11.15
CA LYS A 157 5.45 1.41 11.29
C LYS A 157 6.89 1.29 11.70
N PHE A 158 7.70 2.24 11.23
CA PHE A 158 9.07 2.40 11.68
C PHE A 158 9.31 3.85 12.08
N GLU A 159 10.01 4.06 13.19
CA GLU A 159 10.32 5.38 13.70
C GLU A 159 11.75 5.45 14.23
N VAL A 160 12.45 6.54 13.89
CA VAL A 160 13.77 6.87 14.41
C VAL A 160 13.92 8.38 14.50
N ALA A 161 14.55 8.85 15.57
CA ALA A 161 14.86 10.27 15.76
C ALA A 161 16.21 10.43 16.47
N GLY A 162 16.85 11.56 16.26
CA GLY A 162 17.96 12.02 17.07
C GLY A 162 17.56 12.24 18.54
N SER A 163 18.54 12.36 19.42
CA SER A 163 18.27 12.57 20.85
C SER A 163 19.00 13.77 21.45
N LYS A 164 19.87 14.43 20.68
CA LYS A 164 20.64 15.57 21.14
C LYS A 164 19.76 16.82 21.29
N GLU A 165 19.81 17.44 22.47
CA GLU A 165 19.12 18.70 22.67
C GLU A 165 19.85 19.84 21.93
N VAL A 166 19.11 20.58 21.13
CA VAL A 166 19.60 21.82 20.54
C VAL A 166 19.60 22.84 21.65
N LYS A 167 20.79 23.25 22.09
CA LYS A 167 20.91 24.41 23.01
C LYS A 167 20.63 25.66 22.17
N GLU A 168 19.58 26.40 22.52
CA GLU A 168 19.33 27.73 22.03
C GLU A 168 20.49 28.67 22.41
#